data_2b4d711f6a3593e6a60b35060e3531c9
#
_entry.id   2b4d711f6a3593e6a60b35060e3531c9
#
_cell.length_a   1.000
_cell.length_b   1.000
_cell.length_c   1.000
_cell.angle_alpha   90.00
_cell.angle_beta   90.00
_cell.angle_gamma   90.00
#
_symmetry.space_group_name_H-M   'P 1'
#
loop_
_entity.id
_entity.type
_entity.pdbx_description
1 polymer ?
#
loop_
_entity_poly.entity_id
_entity_poly.type
_entity_poly.pdbx_seq_one_letter_code
_entity_poly.pdbx_strand_id
1 'polypeptide(L)'
;MPVLLCACGKQPSQTVELNISHARKRALALFELKADQGAVLLDSLRPDKKGVCRFRVPCDSLRIYLLASSDNEHFLCLTPMPHQDLRISANYDSLVSSATVQPIPATDSLCPSLILLAYQQQIAQAERTIRSYTDTWMENRYQSTQVDSLHEACTRAIDSVMDTLRQEARRLCRQNTANLIPVVVINKAIGNRRVLDLSEPETLAFLLDCTKQMQRLNPQNPHVKRLMFQLARIDSYRKQEEIRLLEQTGEEPQIP
;
A
#
# COMPACT_ATOMS: atom_id res chain seq x y z
N MET A 1 -12.77 -50.05 12.37
CA MET A 1 -12.73 -48.93 11.42
C MET A 1 -12.90 -47.63 12.19
N PRO A 2 -11.92 -46.74 12.27
CA PRO A 2 -12.13 -45.44 12.90
C PRO A 2 -12.89 -44.53 11.92
N VAL A 3 -14.04 -44.06 12.37
CA VAL A 3 -14.83 -43.00 11.67
C VAL A 3 -14.09 -41.68 11.88
N LEU A 4 -13.40 -41.21 10.85
CA LEU A 4 -12.90 -39.84 10.78
C LEU A 4 -14.08 -38.88 10.68
N LEU A 5 -14.52 -38.36 11.82
CA LEU A 5 -15.40 -37.20 11.89
C LEU A 5 -14.61 -36.00 11.34
N CYS A 6 -14.78 -35.71 10.05
CA CYS A 6 -14.43 -34.40 9.49
C CYS A 6 -15.32 -33.35 10.18
N ALA A 7 -14.84 -32.80 11.29
CA ALA A 7 -15.41 -31.57 11.84
C ALA A 7 -15.19 -30.46 10.80
N CYS A 8 -16.22 -30.16 10.02
CA CYS A 8 -16.30 -28.95 9.18
C CYS A 8 -16.39 -27.74 10.12
N GLY A 9 -15.30 -27.40 10.79
CA GLY A 9 -15.19 -26.18 11.58
C GLY A 9 -15.29 -25.00 10.60
N LYS A 10 -16.35 -24.18 10.73
CA LYS A 10 -16.43 -22.90 10.02
C LYS A 10 -15.15 -22.13 10.31
N GLN A 11 -14.38 -21.82 9.27
CA GLN A 11 -13.21 -20.95 9.44
C GLN A 11 -13.65 -19.65 10.10
N PRO A 12 -12.93 -19.18 11.13
CA PRO A 12 -13.25 -17.91 11.76
C PRO A 12 -13.23 -16.80 10.70
N SER A 13 -14.26 -15.97 10.70
CA SER A 13 -14.42 -14.89 9.72
C SER A 13 -14.78 -13.58 10.41
N GLN A 14 -14.33 -12.48 9.83
CA GLN A 14 -14.67 -11.11 10.22
C GLN A 14 -15.45 -10.43 9.10
N THR A 15 -16.14 -9.35 9.45
CA THR A 15 -17.03 -8.65 8.53
C THR A 15 -16.38 -7.33 8.07
N VAL A 16 -16.44 -7.09 6.77
CA VAL A 16 -16.22 -5.76 6.17
C VAL A 16 -17.57 -5.24 5.70
N GLU A 17 -18.17 -4.36 6.49
CA GLU A 17 -19.44 -3.71 6.18
C GLU A 17 -19.17 -2.43 5.37
N LEU A 18 -19.81 -2.29 4.23
CA LEU A 18 -19.70 -1.16 3.34
C LEU A 18 -21.01 -0.37 3.33
N ASN A 19 -20.89 0.96 3.38
CA ASN A 19 -21.97 1.91 3.15
C ASN A 19 -21.52 2.85 2.03
N ILE A 20 -21.95 2.55 0.78
CA ILE A 20 -21.43 3.20 -0.41
C ILE A 20 -22.53 4.04 -1.07
N SER A 21 -22.35 5.36 -1.03
CA SER A 21 -23.21 6.28 -1.76
C SER A 21 -22.93 6.24 -3.27
N HIS A 22 -23.91 6.58 -4.09
CA HIS A 22 -23.83 6.64 -5.56
C HIS A 22 -23.48 5.32 -6.27
N ALA A 23 -23.55 4.19 -5.60
CA ALA A 23 -23.25 2.89 -6.21
C ALA A 23 -24.23 2.50 -7.37
N ARG A 24 -25.50 2.95 -7.35
CA ARG A 24 -26.50 2.80 -8.44
C ARG A 24 -26.50 1.43 -9.11
N LYS A 25 -26.58 0.35 -8.35
CA LYS A 25 -26.51 -1.06 -8.82
C LYS A 25 -25.14 -1.49 -9.38
N ARG A 26 -24.11 -0.66 -9.31
CA ARG A 26 -22.73 -1.04 -9.66
C ARG A 26 -22.17 -1.98 -8.60
N ALA A 27 -21.40 -2.97 -9.03
CA ALA A 27 -20.80 -3.94 -8.11
C ALA A 27 -19.53 -3.38 -7.48
N LEU A 28 -19.22 -3.88 -6.29
CA LEU A 28 -17.93 -3.75 -5.62
C LEU A 28 -17.31 -5.13 -5.53
N ALA A 29 -16.05 -5.24 -5.83
CA ALA A 29 -15.27 -6.46 -5.73
C ALA A 29 -14.28 -6.37 -4.58
N LEU A 30 -14.16 -7.43 -3.80
CA LEU A 30 -13.15 -7.58 -2.78
C LEU A 30 -12.15 -8.64 -3.20
N PHE A 31 -10.88 -8.26 -3.23
CA PHE A 31 -9.78 -9.15 -3.52
C PHE A 31 -8.91 -9.34 -2.28
N GLU A 32 -8.34 -10.52 -2.13
CA GLU A 32 -7.20 -10.75 -1.24
C GLU A 32 -5.92 -10.59 -2.06
N LEU A 33 -5.01 -9.74 -1.60
CA LEU A 33 -3.67 -9.65 -2.16
C LEU A 33 -2.83 -10.78 -1.56
N LYS A 34 -2.50 -11.79 -2.36
CA LYS A 34 -1.63 -12.90 -1.96
C LYS A 34 -0.19 -12.64 -2.36
N ALA A 35 0.73 -13.10 -1.55
CA ALA A 35 2.15 -12.82 -1.75
C ALA A 35 2.70 -13.41 -3.06
N ASP A 36 2.20 -14.55 -3.51
CA ASP A 36 2.67 -15.34 -4.66
C ASP A 36 1.77 -15.26 -5.90
N GLN A 37 0.50 -14.92 -5.72
CA GLN A 37 -0.53 -14.97 -6.77
C GLN A 37 -1.06 -13.59 -7.17
N GLY A 38 -0.70 -12.53 -6.43
CA GLY A 38 -1.27 -11.20 -6.65
C GLY A 38 -2.70 -11.06 -6.09
N ALA A 39 -3.54 -10.27 -6.76
CA ALA A 39 -4.91 -10.03 -6.33
C ALA A 39 -5.83 -11.19 -6.74
N VAL A 40 -6.39 -11.89 -5.74
CA VAL A 40 -7.34 -13.01 -5.93
C VAL A 40 -8.73 -12.55 -5.52
N LEU A 41 -9.70 -12.62 -6.42
CA LEU A 41 -11.09 -12.25 -6.15
C LEU A 41 -11.66 -13.16 -5.05
N LEU A 42 -12.17 -12.56 -3.98
CA LEU A 42 -12.88 -13.26 -2.93
C LEU A 42 -14.39 -13.27 -3.18
N ASP A 43 -14.94 -12.10 -3.49
CA ASP A 43 -16.38 -11.92 -3.71
C ASP A 43 -16.66 -10.63 -4.48
N SER A 44 -17.85 -10.55 -5.08
CA SER A 44 -18.35 -9.37 -5.76
C SER A 44 -19.82 -9.13 -5.41
N LEU A 45 -20.11 -8.00 -4.77
CA LEU A 45 -21.43 -7.68 -4.25
C LEU A 45 -21.95 -6.36 -4.81
N ARG A 46 -23.26 -6.30 -5.00
CA ARG A 46 -23.97 -5.06 -5.29
C ARG A 46 -24.57 -4.54 -3.98
N PRO A 47 -24.31 -3.27 -3.63
CA PRO A 47 -24.98 -2.65 -2.50
C PRO A 47 -26.51 -2.69 -2.67
N ASP A 48 -27.21 -2.82 -1.55
CA ASP A 48 -28.67 -2.75 -1.49
C ASP A 48 -29.19 -1.33 -1.82
N LYS A 49 -30.50 -1.12 -1.70
CA LYS A 49 -31.16 0.18 -1.95
C LYS A 49 -30.66 1.30 -1.03
N LYS A 50 -30.08 0.93 0.13
CA LYS A 50 -29.50 1.87 1.12
C LYS A 50 -28.00 2.08 0.92
N GLY A 51 -27.40 1.42 -0.08
CA GLY A 51 -25.96 1.47 -0.34
C GLY A 51 -25.14 0.50 0.51
N VAL A 52 -25.78 -0.43 1.22
CA VAL A 52 -25.09 -1.34 2.14
C VAL A 52 -24.80 -2.69 1.50
N CYS A 53 -23.58 -3.19 1.70
CA CYS A 53 -23.21 -4.58 1.46
C CYS A 53 -22.18 -5.06 2.49
N ARG A 54 -22.02 -6.38 2.64
CA ARG A 54 -21.15 -6.99 3.65
C ARG A 54 -20.35 -8.13 3.05
N PHE A 55 -19.03 -8.03 3.13
CA PHE A 55 -18.12 -9.11 2.83
C PHE A 55 -17.74 -9.87 4.11
N ARG A 56 -17.61 -11.18 4.00
CA ARG A 56 -17.03 -12.03 5.04
C ARG A 56 -15.65 -12.46 4.59
N VAL A 57 -14.64 -12.17 5.43
CA VAL A 57 -13.25 -12.45 5.13
C VAL A 57 -12.62 -13.30 6.23
N PRO A 58 -11.63 -14.16 5.93
CA PRO A 58 -10.87 -14.89 6.93
C PRO A 58 -10.23 -13.95 7.95
N CYS A 59 -10.19 -14.37 9.22
CA CYS A 59 -9.62 -13.56 10.31
C CYS A 59 -8.56 -14.30 11.15
N ASP A 60 -8.02 -15.39 10.63
CA ASP A 60 -7.02 -16.24 11.27
C ASP A 60 -5.60 -15.67 11.25
N SER A 61 -5.33 -14.69 10.39
CA SER A 61 -4.00 -14.11 10.20
C SER A 61 -4.08 -12.69 9.61
N LEU A 62 -2.96 -11.97 9.65
CA LEU A 62 -2.82 -10.68 8.98
C LEU A 62 -2.89 -10.85 7.46
N ARG A 63 -3.77 -10.10 6.80
CA ARG A 63 -4.02 -10.13 5.35
C ARG A 63 -4.14 -8.73 4.78
N ILE A 64 -3.99 -8.64 3.47
CA ILE A 64 -4.17 -7.41 2.70
C ILE A 64 -5.36 -7.63 1.77
N TYR A 65 -6.33 -6.73 1.84
CA TYR A 65 -7.50 -6.75 0.95
C TYR A 65 -7.52 -5.50 0.08
N LEU A 66 -8.05 -5.66 -1.13
CA LEU A 66 -8.31 -4.58 -2.07
C LEU A 66 -9.80 -4.53 -2.34
N LEU A 67 -10.44 -3.43 -1.95
CA LEU A 67 -11.81 -3.13 -2.33
C LEU A 67 -11.78 -2.30 -3.60
N ALA A 68 -12.37 -2.80 -4.67
CA ALA A 68 -12.38 -2.18 -5.98
C ALA A 68 -13.80 -1.86 -6.45
N SER A 69 -13.94 -0.78 -7.23
CA SER A 69 -15.11 -0.53 -8.05
C SER A 69 -15.14 -1.44 -9.28
N SER A 70 -16.29 -1.58 -9.94
CA SER A 70 -16.44 -2.49 -11.09
C SER A 70 -15.60 -2.08 -12.31
N ASP A 71 -15.18 -0.83 -12.38
CA ASP A 71 -14.30 -0.28 -13.42
C ASP A 71 -12.81 -0.51 -13.12
N ASN A 72 -12.46 -0.99 -11.91
CA ASN A 72 -11.12 -1.23 -11.42
C ASN A 72 -10.18 0.00 -11.45
N GLU A 73 -10.70 1.19 -11.68
CA GLU A 73 -9.88 2.43 -11.69
C GLU A 73 -9.53 2.89 -10.27
N HIS A 74 -10.38 2.51 -9.29
CA HIS A 74 -10.21 2.93 -7.90
C HIS A 74 -10.27 1.73 -6.96
N PHE A 75 -9.24 1.58 -6.14
CA PHE A 75 -9.21 0.54 -5.10
C PHE A 75 -8.73 1.11 -3.77
N LEU A 76 -9.39 0.65 -2.72
CA LEU A 76 -9.04 0.93 -1.34
C LEU A 76 -8.32 -0.28 -0.74
N CYS A 77 -7.10 -0.09 -0.27
CA CYS A 77 -6.34 -1.14 0.37
C CYS A 77 -6.62 -1.17 1.87
N LEU A 78 -6.90 -2.35 2.39
CA LEU A 78 -7.26 -2.60 3.78
C LEU A 78 -6.33 -3.65 4.40
N THR A 79 -5.97 -3.45 5.64
CA THR A 79 -5.18 -4.39 6.44
C THR A 79 -5.81 -4.55 7.82
N PRO A 80 -6.99 -5.17 7.92
CA PRO A 80 -7.65 -5.36 9.22
C PRO A 80 -6.80 -6.23 10.14
N MET A 81 -6.89 -5.97 11.44
CA MET A 81 -6.37 -6.90 12.44
C MET A 81 -7.25 -8.16 12.48
N PRO A 82 -6.71 -9.34 12.82
CA PRO A 82 -7.51 -10.52 13.07
C PRO A 82 -8.64 -10.24 14.08
N HIS A 83 -9.83 -10.73 13.78
CA HIS A 83 -11.05 -10.54 14.58
C HIS A 83 -11.54 -9.09 14.73
N GLN A 84 -11.09 -8.18 13.86
CA GLN A 84 -11.53 -6.79 13.84
C GLN A 84 -12.50 -6.57 12.66
N ASP A 85 -13.80 -6.50 12.96
CA ASP A 85 -14.78 -6.07 11.96
C ASP A 85 -14.56 -4.60 11.58
N LEU A 86 -14.81 -4.26 10.32
CA LEU A 86 -14.67 -2.91 9.80
C LEU A 86 -16.00 -2.40 9.23
N ARG A 87 -16.26 -1.11 9.45
CA ARG A 87 -17.26 -0.35 8.70
C ARG A 87 -16.57 0.68 7.84
N ILE A 88 -16.92 0.70 6.56
CA ILE A 88 -16.35 1.62 5.56
C ILE A 88 -17.51 2.38 4.94
N SER A 89 -17.45 3.71 5.00
CA SER A 89 -18.36 4.58 4.28
C SER A 89 -17.58 5.35 3.22
N ALA A 90 -18.09 5.36 1.98
CA ALA A 90 -17.43 6.04 0.85
C ALA A 90 -18.43 6.43 -0.24
N ASN A 91 -18.00 7.29 -1.16
CA ASN A 91 -18.67 7.53 -2.42
C ASN A 91 -18.04 6.61 -3.49
N TYR A 92 -18.87 5.95 -4.29
CA TYR A 92 -18.42 5.02 -5.32
C TYR A 92 -17.44 5.65 -6.32
N ASP A 93 -17.73 6.89 -6.76
CA ASP A 93 -16.94 7.60 -7.77
C ASP A 93 -15.62 8.20 -7.23
N SER A 94 -15.44 8.20 -5.91
CA SER A 94 -14.26 8.73 -5.23
C SER A 94 -13.86 7.85 -4.03
N LEU A 95 -13.77 6.54 -4.29
CA LEU A 95 -13.69 5.50 -3.26
C LEU A 95 -12.62 5.78 -2.20
N VAL A 96 -11.38 6.13 -2.60
CA VAL A 96 -10.29 6.40 -1.66
C VAL A 96 -10.45 7.76 -0.97
N SER A 97 -10.68 8.83 -1.74
CA SER A 97 -10.66 10.20 -1.20
C SER A 97 -11.84 10.52 -0.30
N SER A 98 -12.98 9.83 -0.46
CA SER A 98 -14.17 10.00 0.37
C SER A 98 -14.32 8.96 1.47
N ALA A 99 -13.47 7.94 1.50
CA ALA A 99 -13.61 6.84 2.45
C ALA A 99 -13.39 7.30 3.89
N THR A 100 -14.17 6.67 4.78
CA THR A 100 -13.92 6.60 6.22
C THR A 100 -13.91 5.14 6.64
N VAL A 101 -13.01 4.78 7.55
CA VAL A 101 -12.91 3.41 8.09
C VAL A 101 -13.07 3.47 9.60
N GLN A 102 -13.90 2.60 10.13
CA GLN A 102 -14.13 2.48 11.57
C GLN A 102 -14.07 1.00 11.98
N PRO A 103 -13.34 0.64 13.06
CA PRO A 103 -13.42 -0.70 13.64
C PRO A 103 -14.78 -0.91 14.32
N ILE A 104 -15.25 -2.17 14.37
CA ILE A 104 -16.46 -2.56 15.08
C ILE A 104 -16.10 -3.67 16.09
N PRO A 105 -16.37 -3.52 17.39
CA PRO A 105 -16.83 -2.28 18.04
C PRO A 105 -15.80 -1.15 17.94
N ALA A 106 -16.24 0.08 18.04
CA ALA A 106 -15.35 1.23 18.14
C ALA A 106 -14.52 1.10 19.42
N THR A 107 -13.25 0.75 19.25
CA THR A 107 -12.29 0.58 20.35
C THR A 107 -11.13 1.54 20.12
N ASP A 108 -10.44 1.92 21.20
CA ASP A 108 -9.18 2.68 21.11
C ASP A 108 -8.02 1.80 20.57
N SER A 109 -8.33 0.58 20.16
CA SER A 109 -7.34 -0.35 19.62
C SER A 109 -6.84 0.12 18.24
N LEU A 110 -5.60 -0.16 17.98
CA LEU A 110 -4.95 0.11 16.70
C LEU A 110 -5.77 -0.43 15.54
N CYS A 111 -6.16 0.43 14.60
CA CYS A 111 -6.79 0.04 13.35
C CYS A 111 -5.85 0.32 12.16
N PRO A 112 -5.07 -0.67 11.70
CA PRO A 112 -4.13 -0.47 10.61
C PRO A 112 -4.80 -0.01 9.31
N SER A 113 -6.04 -0.44 9.06
CA SER A 113 -6.81 0.00 7.88
C SER A 113 -7.12 1.50 7.90
N LEU A 114 -7.36 2.09 9.08
CA LEU A 114 -7.57 3.54 9.22
C LEU A 114 -6.27 4.31 8.96
N ILE A 115 -5.15 3.84 9.52
CA ILE A 115 -3.83 4.45 9.29
C ILE A 115 -3.46 4.39 7.81
N LEU A 116 -3.68 3.23 7.19
CA LEU A 116 -3.39 3.03 5.78
C LEU A 116 -4.29 3.87 4.88
N LEU A 117 -5.57 4.05 5.23
CA LEU A 117 -6.48 4.94 4.52
C LEU A 117 -5.96 6.38 4.51
N ALA A 118 -5.54 6.91 5.65
CA ALA A 118 -5.00 8.27 5.73
C ALA A 118 -3.80 8.45 4.78
N TYR A 119 -2.91 7.47 4.72
CA TYR A 119 -1.78 7.49 3.79
C TYR A 119 -2.23 7.40 2.32
N GLN A 120 -3.21 6.56 1.99
CA GLN A 120 -3.75 6.46 0.62
C GLN A 120 -4.41 7.78 0.19
N GLN A 121 -5.08 8.48 1.09
CA GLN A 121 -5.65 9.81 0.84
C GLN A 121 -4.57 10.86 0.59
N GLN A 122 -3.46 10.81 1.33
CA GLN A 122 -2.29 11.68 1.08
C GLN A 122 -1.68 11.40 -0.30
N ILE A 123 -1.51 10.13 -0.69
CA ILE A 123 -1.04 9.75 -2.03
C ILE A 123 -1.98 10.33 -3.10
N ALA A 124 -3.29 10.11 -2.99
CA ALA A 124 -4.26 10.62 -3.95
C ALA A 124 -4.27 12.16 -4.03
N GLN A 125 -4.02 12.86 -2.93
CA GLN A 125 -3.86 14.32 -2.94
C GLN A 125 -2.56 14.73 -3.62
N ALA A 126 -1.45 14.06 -3.34
CA ALA A 126 -0.17 14.32 -3.95
C ALA A 126 -0.20 14.09 -5.47
N GLU A 127 -0.86 13.04 -5.93
CA GLU A 127 -1.07 12.76 -7.37
C GLU A 127 -1.79 13.92 -8.07
N ARG A 128 -2.84 14.47 -7.45
CA ARG A 128 -3.56 15.64 -7.99
C ARG A 128 -2.65 16.88 -8.04
N THR A 129 -1.90 17.12 -6.98
CA THR A 129 -0.97 18.27 -6.88
C THR A 129 0.14 18.17 -7.93
N ILE A 130 0.77 17.00 -8.06
CA ILE A 130 1.82 16.76 -9.06
C ILE A 130 1.27 16.91 -10.48
N ARG A 131 0.08 16.40 -10.75
CA ARG A 131 -0.59 16.57 -12.04
C ARG A 131 -0.80 18.05 -12.35
N SER A 132 -1.32 18.83 -11.39
CA SER A 132 -1.51 20.28 -11.56
C SER A 132 -0.22 21.02 -11.93
N TYR A 133 0.92 20.71 -11.29
CA TYR A 133 2.21 21.29 -11.65
C TYR A 133 2.66 20.86 -13.05
N THR A 134 2.48 19.59 -13.39
CA THR A 134 2.81 19.06 -14.71
C THR A 134 1.97 19.73 -15.80
N ASP A 135 0.67 19.87 -15.59
CA ASP A 135 -0.24 20.52 -16.52
C ASP A 135 0.13 21.99 -16.69
N THR A 136 0.41 22.72 -15.60
CA THR A 136 0.87 24.12 -15.64
C THR A 136 2.13 24.27 -16.48
N TRP A 137 3.13 23.38 -16.30
CA TRP A 137 4.33 23.40 -17.10
C TRP A 137 4.06 23.09 -18.57
N MET A 138 3.23 22.06 -18.85
CA MET A 138 2.91 21.65 -20.22
C MET A 138 2.17 22.73 -21.00
N GLU A 139 1.26 23.45 -20.37
CA GLU A 139 0.50 24.54 -20.98
C GLU A 139 1.37 25.76 -21.33
N ASN A 140 2.37 26.05 -20.50
CA ASN A 140 3.16 27.26 -20.60
C ASN A 140 4.52 27.07 -21.32
N ARG A 141 4.95 25.83 -21.59
CA ARG A 141 6.29 25.52 -22.11
C ARG A 141 6.63 26.15 -23.46
N TYR A 142 5.64 26.55 -24.26
CA TYR A 142 5.83 27.20 -25.55
C TYR A 142 5.45 28.67 -25.56
N GLN A 143 4.89 29.20 -24.48
CA GLN A 143 4.35 30.56 -24.43
C GLN A 143 5.18 31.50 -23.51
N SER A 144 5.99 30.93 -22.65
CA SER A 144 6.75 31.71 -21.66
C SER A 144 8.17 31.96 -22.12
N THR A 145 8.63 33.23 -21.99
CA THR A 145 10.04 33.60 -22.12
C THR A 145 10.88 33.11 -20.93
N GLN A 146 10.26 32.55 -19.89
CA GLN A 146 10.90 32.08 -18.67
C GLN A 146 10.65 30.58 -18.46
N VAL A 147 10.67 29.78 -19.54
CA VAL A 147 10.39 28.36 -19.52
C VAL A 147 11.25 27.60 -18.51
N ASP A 148 12.56 27.91 -18.46
CA ASP A 148 13.49 27.21 -17.57
C ASP A 148 13.18 27.48 -16.10
N SER A 149 12.88 28.74 -15.74
CA SER A 149 12.51 29.08 -14.36
C SER A 149 11.19 28.47 -13.91
N LEU A 150 10.22 28.35 -14.82
CA LEU A 150 8.96 27.66 -14.56
C LEU A 150 9.17 26.15 -14.37
N HIS A 151 9.99 25.54 -15.23
CA HIS A 151 10.36 24.13 -15.11
C HIS A 151 11.01 23.82 -13.76
N GLU A 152 12.01 24.62 -13.38
CA GLU A 152 12.67 24.48 -12.08
C GLU A 152 11.71 24.68 -10.89
N ALA A 153 10.80 25.66 -10.98
CA ALA A 153 9.82 25.89 -9.93
C ALA A 153 8.85 24.68 -9.77
N CYS A 154 8.34 24.15 -10.89
CA CYS A 154 7.47 22.97 -10.88
C CYS A 154 8.22 21.73 -10.36
N THR A 155 9.48 21.53 -10.79
CA THR A 155 10.31 20.41 -10.34
C THR A 155 10.53 20.46 -8.82
N ARG A 156 10.95 21.63 -8.29
CA ARG A 156 11.13 21.82 -6.84
C ARG A 156 9.85 21.57 -6.05
N ALA A 157 8.71 22.02 -6.57
CA ALA A 157 7.41 21.79 -5.92
C ALA A 157 7.04 20.29 -5.90
N ILE A 158 7.26 19.57 -7.00
CA ILE A 158 7.05 18.13 -7.10
C ILE A 158 7.98 17.38 -6.14
N ASP A 159 9.24 17.72 -6.09
CA ASP A 159 10.22 17.09 -5.20
C ASP A 159 9.86 17.32 -3.73
N SER A 160 9.41 18.51 -3.34
CA SER A 160 8.91 18.80 -2.00
C SER A 160 7.71 17.93 -1.60
N VAL A 161 6.77 17.71 -2.54
CA VAL A 161 5.62 16.79 -2.30
C VAL A 161 6.11 15.36 -2.11
N MET A 162 7.03 14.90 -2.95
CA MET A 162 7.60 13.55 -2.86
C MET A 162 8.39 13.34 -1.57
N ASP A 163 9.13 14.36 -1.11
CA ASP A 163 9.88 14.30 0.16
C ASP A 163 8.95 14.18 1.36
N THR A 164 7.85 14.93 1.37
CA THR A 164 6.81 14.82 2.42
C THR A 164 6.24 13.39 2.49
N LEU A 165 5.92 12.81 1.33
CA LEU A 165 5.41 11.43 1.28
C LEU A 165 6.47 10.41 1.69
N ARG A 166 7.73 10.63 1.34
CA ARG A 166 8.85 9.76 1.72
C ARG A 166 9.05 9.74 3.24
N GLN A 167 8.99 10.91 3.88
CA GLN A 167 9.09 11.03 5.34
C GLN A 167 7.94 10.28 6.03
N GLU A 168 6.70 10.47 5.56
CA GLU A 168 5.54 9.78 6.09
C GLU A 168 5.62 8.27 5.86
N ALA A 169 6.03 7.82 4.68
CA ALA A 169 6.24 6.41 4.37
C ALA A 169 7.27 5.76 5.33
N ARG A 170 8.40 6.44 5.56
CA ARG A 170 9.43 5.97 6.52
C ARG A 170 8.86 5.91 7.94
N ARG A 171 8.09 6.91 8.37
CA ARG A 171 7.43 6.94 9.68
C ARG A 171 6.48 5.74 9.83
N LEU A 172 5.63 5.50 8.84
CA LEU A 172 4.67 4.38 8.84
C LEU A 172 5.37 3.03 8.88
N CYS A 173 6.42 2.82 8.07
CA CYS A 173 7.19 1.58 8.09
C CYS A 173 7.81 1.31 9.47
N ARG A 174 8.35 2.34 10.13
CA ARG A 174 8.98 2.20 11.45
C ARG A 174 7.96 1.89 12.55
N GLN A 175 6.80 2.55 12.53
CA GLN A 175 5.80 2.45 13.60
C GLN A 175 4.87 1.23 13.48
N ASN A 176 4.85 0.56 12.33
CA ASN A 176 3.85 -0.46 12.02
C ASN A 176 4.45 -1.84 11.69
N THR A 177 5.59 -2.19 12.28
CA THR A 177 6.25 -3.48 12.03
C THR A 177 5.45 -4.69 12.53
N ALA A 178 4.46 -4.49 13.41
CA ALA A 178 3.57 -5.55 13.91
C ALA A 178 2.41 -5.90 12.95
N ASN A 179 2.19 -5.12 11.88
CA ASN A 179 1.12 -5.32 10.90
C ASN A 179 1.65 -5.23 9.46
N LEU A 180 0.74 -5.24 8.46
CA LEU A 180 1.14 -5.27 7.03
C LEU A 180 1.17 -3.89 6.35
N ILE A 181 1.04 -2.77 7.09
CA ILE A 181 1.16 -1.42 6.52
C ILE A 181 2.48 -1.25 5.76
N PRO A 182 3.66 -1.64 6.29
CA PRO A 182 4.91 -1.46 5.55
C PRO A 182 4.93 -2.18 4.21
N VAL A 183 4.34 -3.38 4.11
CA VAL A 183 4.25 -4.12 2.84
C VAL A 183 3.52 -3.32 1.76
N VAL A 184 2.45 -2.61 2.15
CA VAL A 184 1.67 -1.78 1.22
C VAL A 184 2.42 -0.49 0.89
N VAL A 185 2.98 0.18 1.91
CA VAL A 185 3.65 1.48 1.78
C VAL A 185 4.90 1.41 0.89
N ILE A 186 5.73 0.37 1.05
CA ILE A 186 6.97 0.16 0.27
C ILE A 186 6.69 0.06 -1.24
N ASN A 187 5.51 -0.45 -1.61
CA ASN A 187 5.14 -0.64 -3.01
C ASN A 187 4.42 0.56 -3.64
N LYS A 188 4.28 1.70 -2.92
CA LYS A 188 3.61 2.88 -3.46
C LYS A 188 4.50 3.67 -4.39
N ALA A 189 3.88 4.10 -5.50
CA ALA A 189 4.48 4.98 -6.49
C ALA A 189 3.46 6.04 -6.92
N ILE A 190 3.93 7.16 -7.42
CA ILE A 190 3.15 8.20 -8.12
C ILE A 190 3.68 8.28 -9.54
N GLY A 191 2.84 7.91 -10.51
CA GLY A 191 3.30 7.69 -11.87
C GLY A 191 4.39 6.61 -11.91
N ASN A 192 5.56 6.94 -12.45
CA ASN A 192 6.73 6.06 -12.53
C ASN A 192 7.74 6.26 -11.37
N ARG A 193 7.49 7.19 -10.44
CA ARG A 193 8.39 7.49 -9.30
C ARG A 193 7.93 6.72 -8.06
N ARG A 194 8.78 5.86 -7.52
CA ARG A 194 8.52 5.22 -6.21
C ARG A 194 8.64 6.26 -5.10
N VAL A 195 7.75 6.16 -4.10
CA VAL A 195 7.84 6.99 -2.89
C VAL A 195 9.09 6.64 -2.10
N LEU A 196 9.35 5.35 -1.89
CA LEU A 196 10.61 4.84 -1.31
C LEU A 196 11.45 4.24 -2.43
N ASP A 197 12.52 4.92 -2.80
CA ASP A 197 13.41 4.48 -3.86
C ASP A 197 14.37 3.39 -3.33
N LEU A 198 14.23 2.19 -3.87
CA LEU A 198 15.04 1.04 -3.47
C LEU A 198 16.46 1.07 -4.08
N SER A 199 16.74 1.98 -5.01
CA SER A 199 18.09 2.19 -5.54
C SER A 199 18.97 2.98 -4.55
N GLU A 200 18.36 3.76 -3.65
CA GLU A 200 19.08 4.49 -2.61
C GLU A 200 19.56 3.52 -1.51
N PRO A 201 20.89 3.45 -1.24
CA PRO A 201 21.45 2.56 -0.22
C PRO A 201 20.84 2.70 1.16
N GLU A 202 20.64 3.94 1.61
CA GLU A 202 20.08 4.25 2.93
C GLU A 202 18.60 3.84 3.03
N THR A 203 17.84 4.02 1.97
CA THR A 203 16.43 3.58 1.90
C THR A 203 16.35 2.07 1.96
N LEU A 204 17.20 1.36 1.21
CA LEU A 204 17.23 -0.10 1.22
C LEU A 204 17.65 -0.67 2.58
N ALA A 205 18.71 -0.12 3.21
CA ALA A 205 19.15 -0.53 4.53
C ALA A 205 18.07 -0.32 5.60
N PHE A 206 17.40 0.84 5.58
CA PHE A 206 16.26 1.14 6.45
C PHE A 206 15.13 0.12 6.27
N LEU A 207 14.76 -0.22 5.04
CA LEU A 207 13.67 -1.17 4.76
C LEU A 207 14.03 -2.61 5.14
N LEU A 208 15.29 -3.00 4.97
CA LEU A 208 15.79 -4.29 5.45
C LEU A 208 15.66 -4.40 6.97
N ASP A 209 16.01 -3.35 7.72
CA ASP A 209 15.87 -3.36 9.17
C ASP A 209 14.40 -3.43 9.61
N CYS A 210 13.53 -2.61 9.04
CA CYS A 210 12.08 -2.67 9.30
C CYS A 210 11.53 -4.08 9.00
N THR A 211 11.94 -4.69 7.88
CA THR A 211 11.44 -6.02 7.49
C THR A 211 11.98 -7.14 8.39
N LYS A 212 13.22 -7.03 8.90
CA LYS A 212 13.73 -7.94 9.93
C LYS A 212 12.89 -7.88 11.21
N GLN A 213 12.46 -6.68 11.63
CA GLN A 213 11.57 -6.51 12.78
C GLN A 213 10.19 -7.14 12.50
N MET A 214 9.61 -6.90 11.32
CA MET A 214 8.36 -7.55 10.91
C MET A 214 8.48 -9.07 10.92
N GLN A 215 9.59 -9.63 10.45
CA GLN A 215 9.83 -11.08 10.42
C GLN A 215 9.91 -11.68 11.83
N ARG A 216 10.48 -10.96 12.80
CA ARG A 216 10.48 -11.40 14.21
C ARG A 216 9.07 -11.46 14.79
N LEU A 217 8.20 -10.51 14.44
CA LEU A 217 6.83 -10.43 14.95
C LEU A 217 5.85 -11.32 14.18
N ASN A 218 6.09 -11.54 12.89
CA ASN A 218 5.21 -12.28 11.99
C ASN A 218 6.01 -13.30 11.14
N PRO A 219 6.72 -14.27 11.73
CA PRO A 219 7.69 -15.10 11.03
C PRO A 219 7.08 -16.00 9.96
N GLN A 220 5.79 -16.32 10.07
CA GLN A 220 5.09 -17.20 9.13
C GLN A 220 4.30 -16.43 8.07
N ASN A 221 4.18 -15.09 8.18
CA ASN A 221 3.40 -14.33 7.23
C ASN A 221 4.05 -14.33 5.83
N PRO A 222 3.35 -14.76 4.76
CA PRO A 222 3.92 -14.92 3.43
C PRO A 222 4.34 -13.58 2.80
N HIS A 223 3.64 -12.48 3.09
CA HIS A 223 4.01 -11.15 2.60
C HIS A 223 5.33 -10.67 3.20
N VAL A 224 5.53 -10.92 4.49
CA VAL A 224 6.79 -10.55 5.18
C VAL A 224 7.95 -11.37 4.63
N LYS A 225 7.77 -12.68 4.45
CA LYS A 225 8.80 -13.56 3.85
C LYS A 225 9.17 -13.10 2.43
N ARG A 226 8.17 -12.80 1.60
CA ARG A 226 8.40 -12.33 0.23
C ARG A 226 9.11 -10.99 0.22
N LEU A 227 8.68 -10.04 1.04
CA LEU A 227 9.32 -8.72 1.14
C LEU A 227 10.79 -8.85 1.54
N MET A 228 11.10 -9.65 2.57
CA MET A 228 12.48 -9.91 2.99
C MET A 228 13.31 -10.48 1.85
N PHE A 229 12.79 -11.48 1.14
CA PHE A 229 13.47 -12.08 -0.01
C PHE A 229 13.75 -11.06 -1.12
N GLN A 230 12.76 -10.21 -1.45
CA GLN A 230 12.91 -9.18 -2.49
C GLN A 230 13.98 -8.15 -2.12
N LEU A 231 13.94 -7.62 -0.89
CA LEU A 231 14.92 -6.62 -0.43
C LEU A 231 16.34 -7.21 -0.33
N ALA A 232 16.47 -8.44 0.19
CA ALA A 232 17.76 -9.12 0.27
C ALA A 232 18.36 -9.38 -1.14
N ARG A 233 17.51 -9.71 -2.12
CA ARG A 233 17.94 -9.88 -3.51
C ARG A 233 18.44 -8.57 -4.12
N ILE A 234 17.74 -7.47 -3.90
CA ILE A 234 18.16 -6.13 -4.36
C ILE A 234 19.50 -5.75 -3.71
N ASP A 235 19.66 -5.96 -2.42
CA ASP A 235 20.92 -5.67 -1.71
C ASP A 235 22.09 -6.50 -2.24
N SER A 236 21.87 -7.80 -2.53
CA SER A 236 22.86 -8.67 -3.10
C SER A 236 23.31 -8.22 -4.50
N TYR A 237 22.36 -7.86 -5.37
CA TYR A 237 22.68 -7.35 -6.70
C TYR A 237 23.48 -6.04 -6.64
N ARG A 238 23.10 -5.13 -5.75
CA ARG A 238 23.82 -3.86 -5.57
C ARG A 238 25.26 -4.10 -5.11
N LYS A 239 25.48 -4.99 -4.14
CA LYS A 239 26.83 -5.34 -3.65
C LYS A 239 27.70 -5.98 -4.74
N GLN A 240 27.10 -6.83 -5.57
CA GLN A 240 27.83 -7.43 -6.70
C GLN A 240 28.23 -6.38 -7.75
N GLU A 241 27.34 -5.43 -8.05
CA GLU A 241 27.64 -4.36 -8.99
C GLU A 241 28.71 -3.39 -8.44
N GLU A 242 28.68 -3.10 -7.14
CA GLU A 242 29.71 -2.29 -6.46
C GLU A 242 31.08 -2.96 -6.54
N ILE A 243 31.19 -4.27 -6.25
CA ILE A 243 32.43 -5.05 -6.40
C ILE A 243 32.93 -5.00 -7.84
N ARG A 244 32.05 -5.24 -8.81
CA ARG A 244 32.40 -5.21 -10.24
C ARG A 244 32.95 -3.86 -10.70
N LEU A 245 32.37 -2.74 -10.19
CA LEU A 245 32.85 -1.41 -10.50
C LEU A 245 34.22 -1.14 -9.88
N LEU A 246 34.47 -1.57 -8.64
CA LEU A 246 35.78 -1.48 -7.99
C LEU A 246 36.85 -2.28 -8.73
N GLU A 247 36.54 -3.49 -9.19
CA GLU A 247 37.45 -4.31 -10.01
C GLU A 247 37.81 -3.62 -11.34
N GLN A 248 36.87 -2.87 -11.95
CA GLN A 248 37.11 -2.15 -13.20
C GLN A 248 37.92 -0.86 -13.01
N THR A 249 37.82 -0.21 -11.85
CA THR A 249 38.55 1.02 -11.53
C THR A 249 39.93 0.75 -10.92
N GLY A 250 40.24 -0.50 -10.54
CA GLY A 250 41.48 -0.88 -9.89
C GLY A 250 41.60 -0.41 -8.43
N GLU A 251 40.49 -0.01 -7.83
CA GLU A 251 40.44 0.36 -6.41
C GLU A 251 40.19 -0.88 -5.54
N GLU A 252 41.01 -1.08 -4.50
CA GLU A 252 40.77 -2.16 -3.55
C GLU A 252 39.50 -1.90 -2.72
N PRO A 253 38.64 -2.91 -2.51
CA PRO A 253 37.44 -2.76 -1.69
C PRO A 253 37.84 -2.43 -0.25
N GLN A 254 37.41 -1.28 0.26
CA GLN A 254 37.48 -0.97 1.70
C GLN A 254 36.50 -1.89 2.42
N ILE A 255 37.00 -3.00 2.96
CA ILE A 255 36.20 -3.90 3.81
C ILE A 255 36.12 -3.25 5.20
N PRO A 256 34.90 -2.95 5.72
CA PRO A 256 34.68 -2.40 7.05
C PRO A 256 34.98 -3.41 8.18
#